data_f9742e8f5c20adda9ad6cc8b1b4e9634
#
_entry.id   f9742e8f5c20adda9ad6cc8b1b4e9634
#
_cell.length_a   1.000
_cell.length_b   1.000
_cell.length_c   1.000
_cell.angle_alpha   90.00
_cell.angle_beta   90.00
_cell.angle_gamma   90.00
#
_symmetry.space_group_name_H-M   'P 1'
#
loop_
_entity.id
_entity.type
_entity.pdbx_description
1 polymer ?
#
loop_
_entity_poly.entity_id
_entity_poly.type
_entity_poly.pdbx_seq_one_letter_code
_entity_poly.pdbx_strand_id
1 'polypeptide(L)'
;MSRLGIIDTHAHLDDNRFDSDRAAVMERLANDMEAVITQGTTYESSVASVNMAEQYDFVYAAVGWHPEDLAGIKDESYIAELERLAREHTKVVAIGEIGLDYYWKENEPKEVQLLRLKQQCDLAYSLDLPVVIHNREAHGDCLNFFQNEVPKELKVVFHCYSGSLEMAKELWKRGYYLGFGGTSTYKNNKKVREVLAACPEELFVLETDCPYLAPEPFRGRRNDPSLTEYVAKNAALVRGTSFEHMAAQTTKNARTLFNKMK
;
A
#
# COMPACT_ATOMS: atom_id res chain seq x y z
N MET A 1 -22.84 -1.56 8.21
CA MET A 1 -22.03 -2.22 7.15
C MET A 1 -21.80 -1.18 6.07
N SER A 2 -20.57 -1.04 5.61
CA SER A 2 -20.23 -0.16 4.50
C SER A 2 -20.96 -0.58 3.22
N ARG A 3 -21.24 0.38 2.31
CA ARG A 3 -21.92 0.12 1.04
C ARG A 3 -21.16 -0.86 0.14
N LEU A 4 -19.82 -0.73 0.10
CA LEU A 4 -18.97 -1.53 -0.78
C LEU A 4 -18.41 -2.78 -0.10
N GLY A 5 -18.23 -2.77 1.24
CA GLY A 5 -17.60 -3.86 1.98
C GLY A 5 -16.14 -4.12 1.56
N ILE A 6 -15.43 -3.07 1.13
CA ILE A 6 -14.06 -3.16 0.60
C ILE A 6 -13.12 -2.33 1.47
N ILE A 7 -11.90 -2.81 1.65
CA ILE A 7 -10.78 -2.09 2.23
C ILE A 7 -9.89 -1.58 1.09
N ASP A 8 -9.60 -0.27 1.08
CA ASP A 8 -8.54 0.31 0.30
C ASP A 8 -7.24 0.25 1.10
N THR A 9 -6.28 -0.56 0.67
CA THR A 9 -5.06 -0.81 1.45
C THR A 9 -3.95 0.21 1.19
N HIS A 10 -4.14 1.16 0.25
CA HIS A 10 -3.12 2.15 -0.08
C HIS A 10 -3.73 3.43 -0.65
N ALA A 11 -3.70 4.49 0.15
CA ALA A 11 -4.19 5.81 -0.18
C ALA A 11 -3.29 6.90 0.41
N HIS A 12 -3.22 8.08 -0.21
CA HIS A 12 -2.56 9.27 0.33
C HIS A 12 -3.62 10.34 0.61
N LEU A 13 -4.33 10.17 1.74
CA LEU A 13 -5.42 11.08 2.11
C LEU A 13 -4.94 12.44 2.61
N ASP A 14 -3.67 12.59 2.94
CA ASP A 14 -3.00 13.84 3.32
C ASP A 14 -2.61 14.72 2.11
N ASP A 15 -2.61 14.16 0.89
CA ASP A 15 -2.23 14.89 -0.34
C ASP A 15 -3.06 16.16 -0.52
N ASN A 16 -2.38 17.26 -0.92
CA ASN A 16 -2.97 18.59 -1.07
C ASN A 16 -4.09 18.68 -2.12
N ARG A 17 -4.16 17.72 -3.05
CA ARG A 17 -5.27 17.62 -4.00
C ARG A 17 -6.62 17.36 -3.34
N PHE A 18 -6.64 16.93 -2.08
CA PHE A 18 -7.86 16.80 -1.30
C PHE A 18 -8.20 18.03 -0.46
N ASP A 19 -7.32 19.03 -0.32
CA ASP A 19 -7.50 20.15 0.62
C ASP A 19 -8.84 20.87 0.48
N SER A 20 -9.31 21.06 -0.76
CA SER A 20 -10.53 21.80 -1.04
C SER A 20 -11.83 21.08 -0.64
N ASP A 21 -11.81 19.73 -0.51
CA ASP A 21 -13.00 18.93 -0.29
C ASP A 21 -12.76 17.69 0.60
N ARG A 22 -11.60 17.59 1.27
CA ARG A 22 -11.22 16.45 2.11
C ARG A 22 -12.33 16.03 3.08
N ALA A 23 -12.93 16.99 3.79
CA ALA A 23 -13.99 16.70 4.76
C ALA A 23 -15.21 16.02 4.09
N ALA A 24 -15.65 16.51 2.93
CA ALA A 24 -16.77 15.93 2.20
C ALA A 24 -16.42 14.53 1.63
N VAL A 25 -15.17 14.34 1.19
CA VAL A 25 -14.68 13.02 0.76
C VAL A 25 -14.70 12.04 1.93
N MET A 26 -14.19 12.43 3.11
CA MET A 26 -14.15 11.57 4.29
C MET A 26 -15.55 11.20 4.80
N GLU A 27 -16.50 12.14 4.80
CA GLU A 27 -17.91 11.86 5.17
C GLU A 27 -18.54 10.82 4.24
N ARG A 28 -18.29 10.92 2.93
CA ARG A 28 -18.77 9.94 1.96
C ARG A 28 -18.10 8.57 2.17
N LEU A 29 -16.79 8.53 2.33
CA LEU A 29 -16.03 7.29 2.51
C LEU A 29 -16.44 6.54 3.77
N ALA A 30 -16.80 7.23 4.85
CA ALA A 30 -17.29 6.62 6.09
C ALA A 30 -18.54 5.77 5.87
N ASN A 31 -19.34 6.09 4.85
CA ASN A 31 -20.54 5.30 4.48
C ASN A 31 -20.21 4.23 3.42
N ASP A 32 -19.24 4.48 2.56
CA ASP A 32 -18.96 3.64 1.40
C ASP A 32 -17.95 2.52 1.71
N MET A 33 -16.87 2.84 2.43
CA MET A 33 -15.74 1.93 2.62
C MET A 33 -15.81 1.16 3.92
N GLU A 34 -15.28 -0.06 3.92
CA GLU A 34 -15.08 -0.85 5.15
C GLU A 34 -13.91 -0.26 5.95
N ALA A 35 -12.81 0.05 5.28
CA ALA A 35 -11.67 0.77 5.83
C ALA A 35 -10.78 1.34 4.72
N VAL A 36 -9.91 2.28 5.09
CA VAL A 36 -8.85 2.84 4.24
C VAL A 36 -7.56 2.89 5.04
N ILE A 37 -6.43 2.46 4.44
CA ILE A 37 -5.10 2.63 5.02
C ILE A 37 -4.40 3.78 4.30
N THR A 38 -4.18 4.89 5.01
CA THR A 38 -3.44 6.04 4.47
C THR A 38 -1.95 5.88 4.75
N GLN A 39 -1.10 6.23 3.76
CA GLN A 39 0.33 6.00 3.80
C GLN A 39 1.09 7.27 4.15
N GLY A 40 2.01 7.19 5.11
CA GLY A 40 3.02 8.22 5.34
C GLY A 40 4.21 8.03 4.41
N THR A 41 4.75 9.13 3.88
CA THR A 41 5.94 9.14 3.00
C THR A 41 7.10 9.91 3.60
N THR A 42 6.84 10.74 4.62
CA THR A 42 7.80 11.45 5.48
C THR A 42 7.34 11.37 6.92
N TYR A 43 8.09 11.95 7.85
CA TYR A 43 7.63 12.06 9.24
C TYR A 43 6.36 12.91 9.35
N GLU A 44 6.30 14.05 8.68
CA GLU A 44 5.16 14.96 8.69
C GLU A 44 3.92 14.31 8.07
N SER A 45 4.07 13.61 6.95
CA SER A 45 3.01 12.84 6.28
C SER A 45 2.54 11.67 7.17
N SER A 46 3.46 10.98 7.84
CA SER A 46 3.13 9.93 8.82
C SER A 46 2.31 10.47 9.99
N VAL A 47 2.67 11.63 10.54
CA VAL A 47 1.88 12.30 11.58
C VAL A 47 0.50 12.72 11.08
N ALA A 48 0.40 13.23 9.84
CA ALA A 48 -0.89 13.58 9.23
C ALA A 48 -1.77 12.34 9.05
N SER A 49 -1.20 11.23 8.58
CA SER A 49 -1.89 9.94 8.42
C SER A 49 -2.41 9.41 9.76
N VAL A 50 -1.60 9.46 10.81
CA VAL A 50 -2.00 9.07 12.17
C VAL A 50 -3.14 9.95 12.68
N ASN A 51 -3.05 11.27 12.52
CA ASN A 51 -4.10 12.19 12.95
C ASN A 51 -5.45 11.91 12.25
N MET A 52 -5.43 11.59 10.95
CA MET A 52 -6.63 11.17 10.23
C MET A 52 -7.18 9.84 10.75
N ALA A 53 -6.30 8.89 11.03
CA ALA A 53 -6.73 7.61 11.60
C ALA A 53 -7.39 7.77 12.97
N GLU A 54 -6.89 8.66 13.82
CA GLU A 54 -7.51 8.96 15.12
C GLU A 54 -8.85 9.71 14.98
N GLN A 55 -9.00 10.52 13.94
CA GLN A 55 -10.23 11.29 13.70
C GLN A 55 -11.37 10.46 13.11
N TYR A 56 -11.06 9.44 12.27
CA TYR A 56 -12.05 8.68 11.51
C TYR A 56 -11.94 7.18 11.81
N ASP A 57 -13.00 6.57 12.30
CA ASP A 57 -13.00 5.17 12.75
C ASP A 57 -12.61 4.16 11.66
N PHE A 58 -12.97 4.43 10.40
CA PHE A 58 -12.67 3.58 9.25
C PHE A 58 -11.27 3.79 8.66
N VAL A 59 -10.48 4.76 9.15
CA VAL A 59 -9.12 5.04 8.66
C VAL A 59 -8.10 4.40 9.58
N TYR A 60 -7.08 3.81 8.96
CA TYR A 60 -5.85 3.31 9.58
C TYR A 60 -4.65 3.97 8.92
N ALA A 61 -3.49 3.94 9.57
CA ALA A 61 -2.27 4.55 9.08
C ALA A 61 -1.15 3.54 8.88
N ALA A 62 -0.35 3.74 7.85
CA ALA A 62 1.02 3.26 7.77
C ALA A 62 1.97 4.44 7.94
N VAL A 63 3.12 4.21 8.58
CA VAL A 63 4.12 5.25 8.84
C VAL A 63 5.47 4.84 8.28
N GLY A 64 6.13 5.74 7.56
CA GLY A 64 7.38 5.40 6.88
C GLY A 64 8.04 6.59 6.17
N TRP A 65 9.20 6.30 5.58
CA TRP A 65 9.93 7.20 4.71
C TRP A 65 10.06 6.58 3.32
N HIS A 66 9.43 7.23 2.36
CA HIS A 66 9.40 6.83 0.95
C HIS A 66 10.78 7.02 0.29
N PRO A 67 11.19 6.18 -0.67
CA PRO A 67 12.49 6.33 -1.34
C PRO A 67 12.69 7.67 -2.05
N GLU A 68 11.64 8.34 -2.48
CA GLU A 68 11.72 9.68 -3.09
C GLU A 68 12.00 10.80 -2.07
N ASP A 69 11.75 10.56 -0.79
CA ASP A 69 11.83 11.58 0.28
C ASP A 69 13.04 11.40 1.20
N LEU A 70 13.90 10.39 0.97
CA LEU A 70 15.01 10.03 1.88
C LEU A 70 16.01 11.16 2.11
N ALA A 71 16.18 12.07 1.16
CA ALA A 71 17.02 13.28 1.32
C ALA A 71 16.54 14.18 2.50
N GLY A 72 15.30 14.04 2.94
CA GLY A 72 14.77 14.72 4.11
C GLY A 72 15.22 14.16 5.46
N ILE A 73 15.78 12.96 5.49
CA ILE A 73 16.28 12.31 6.70
C ILE A 73 17.60 13.00 7.15
N LYS A 74 17.56 13.67 8.29
CA LYS A 74 18.71 14.42 8.81
C LYS A 74 19.70 13.55 9.58
N ASP A 75 19.20 12.56 10.30
CA ASP A 75 20.01 11.65 11.12
C ASP A 75 19.23 10.33 11.42
N GLU A 76 19.84 9.46 12.18
CA GLU A 76 19.28 8.12 12.48
C GLU A 76 18.08 8.15 13.47
N SER A 77 17.73 9.30 14.05
CA SER A 77 16.60 9.42 14.99
C SER A 77 15.24 9.14 14.30
N TYR A 78 15.16 9.25 12.98
CA TYR A 78 13.95 9.00 12.21
C TYR A 78 13.32 7.63 12.49
N ILE A 79 14.13 6.60 12.75
CA ILE A 79 13.64 5.26 13.12
C ILE A 79 12.94 5.30 14.49
N ALA A 80 13.52 5.99 15.48
CA ALA A 80 12.90 6.14 16.79
C ALA A 80 11.60 6.97 16.73
N GLU A 81 11.52 7.95 15.82
CA GLU A 81 10.31 8.72 15.57
C GLU A 81 9.20 7.86 14.97
N LEU A 82 9.49 7.02 13.96
CA LEU A 82 8.54 6.07 13.40
C LEU A 82 8.11 5.01 14.43
N GLU A 83 9.07 4.50 15.23
CA GLU A 83 8.78 3.55 16.30
C GLU A 83 7.81 4.15 17.32
N ARG A 84 8.03 5.41 17.72
CA ARG A 84 7.15 6.12 18.64
C ARG A 84 5.73 6.23 18.08
N LEU A 85 5.55 6.68 16.83
CA LEU A 85 4.22 6.74 16.19
C LEU A 85 3.55 5.36 16.19
N ALA A 86 4.28 4.30 15.82
CA ALA A 86 3.72 2.96 15.74
C ALA A 86 3.37 2.34 17.10
N ARG A 87 4.04 2.74 18.19
CA ARG A 87 3.76 2.26 19.55
C ARG A 87 2.67 3.04 20.27
N GLU A 88 2.63 4.36 20.06
CA GLU A 88 1.69 5.24 20.76
C GLU A 88 0.28 5.20 20.12
N HIS A 89 0.15 4.80 18.84
CA HIS A 89 -1.10 4.83 18.10
C HIS A 89 -1.53 3.45 17.63
N THR A 90 -2.60 2.92 18.22
CA THR A 90 -3.09 1.56 17.91
C THR A 90 -3.63 1.41 16.48
N LYS A 91 -3.94 2.51 15.80
CA LYS A 91 -4.37 2.55 14.41
C LYS A 91 -3.22 2.58 13.40
N VAL A 92 -1.97 2.61 13.85
CA VAL A 92 -0.82 2.33 12.98
C VAL A 92 -0.73 0.82 12.77
N VAL A 93 -0.97 0.40 11.53
CA VAL A 93 -1.12 -1.03 11.17
C VAL A 93 -0.01 -1.56 10.27
N ALA A 94 0.91 -0.69 9.81
CA ALA A 94 2.04 -1.06 8.95
C ALA A 94 3.18 -0.05 9.07
N ILE A 95 4.39 -0.48 8.70
CA ILE A 95 5.48 0.42 8.31
C ILE A 95 5.44 0.57 6.79
N GLY A 96 5.23 1.79 6.34
CA GLY A 96 5.02 2.14 4.93
C GLY A 96 4.57 3.60 4.74
N GLU A 97 4.75 4.13 3.59
CA GLU A 97 5.28 3.51 2.38
C GLU A 97 6.81 3.58 2.36
N ILE A 98 7.46 2.45 2.10
CA ILE A 98 8.91 2.32 2.08
C ILE A 98 9.34 1.53 0.83
N GLY A 99 10.60 1.56 0.44
CA GLY A 99 10.98 0.74 -0.72
C GLY A 99 12.15 1.27 -1.53
N LEU A 100 12.10 1.00 -2.85
CA LEU A 100 13.13 1.37 -3.82
C LEU A 100 12.49 2.06 -5.02
N ASP A 101 13.04 3.22 -5.42
CA ASP A 101 12.68 3.93 -6.63
C ASP A 101 13.95 4.35 -7.40
N TYR A 102 14.19 3.72 -8.55
CA TYR A 102 15.32 4.06 -9.43
C TYR A 102 14.89 4.84 -10.67
N TYR A 103 13.62 5.23 -10.74
CA TYR A 103 13.10 5.99 -11.87
C TYR A 103 13.54 7.46 -11.83
N TRP A 104 13.48 8.10 -10.66
CA TRP A 104 13.86 9.50 -10.50
C TRP A 104 15.35 9.61 -10.22
N LYS A 105 16.04 10.43 -11.02
CA LYS A 105 17.50 10.62 -10.90
C LYS A 105 17.91 11.45 -9.68
N GLU A 106 16.97 12.19 -9.14
CA GLU A 106 17.12 13.05 -7.97
C GLU A 106 17.07 12.26 -6.66
N ASN A 107 16.60 11.02 -6.70
CA ASN A 107 16.52 10.16 -5.52
C ASN A 107 17.92 9.84 -4.98
N GLU A 108 17.98 9.53 -3.69
CA GLU A 108 19.20 9.06 -3.05
C GLU A 108 19.78 7.82 -3.76
N PRO A 109 21.10 7.64 -3.73
CA PRO A 109 21.76 6.49 -4.35
C PRO A 109 21.18 5.15 -3.87
N LYS A 110 21.27 4.12 -4.71
CA LYS A 110 20.78 2.76 -4.45
C LYS A 110 21.19 2.24 -3.07
N GLU A 111 22.44 2.45 -2.69
CA GLU A 111 23.01 1.95 -1.43
C GLU A 111 22.32 2.61 -0.22
N VAL A 112 21.99 3.90 -0.34
CA VAL A 112 21.26 4.64 0.69
C VAL A 112 19.81 4.13 0.76
N GLN A 113 19.14 3.96 -0.37
CA GLN A 113 17.79 3.44 -0.41
C GLN A 113 17.71 2.03 0.21
N LEU A 114 18.66 1.14 -0.11
CA LEU A 114 18.70 -0.23 0.47
C LEU A 114 18.97 -0.19 1.98
N LEU A 115 19.84 0.69 2.46
CA LEU A 115 20.09 0.87 3.89
C LEU A 115 18.82 1.32 4.62
N ARG A 116 18.14 2.35 4.10
CA ARG A 116 16.91 2.88 4.71
C ARG A 116 15.76 1.89 4.64
N LEU A 117 15.64 1.13 3.56
CA LEU A 117 14.68 0.02 3.46
C LEU A 117 14.95 -1.03 4.54
N LYS A 118 16.22 -1.43 4.73
CA LYS A 118 16.60 -2.43 5.76
C LYS A 118 16.22 -1.96 7.16
N GLN A 119 16.57 -0.73 7.52
CA GLN A 119 16.28 -0.17 8.83
C GLN A 119 14.77 -0.16 9.12
N GLN A 120 13.95 0.23 8.16
CA GLN A 120 12.50 0.27 8.31
C GLN A 120 11.87 -1.14 8.32
N CYS A 121 12.41 -2.09 7.56
CA CYS A 121 11.99 -3.50 7.64
C CYS A 121 12.33 -4.12 9.02
N ASP A 122 13.50 -3.80 9.57
CA ASP A 122 13.90 -4.28 10.90
C ASP A 122 12.99 -3.70 12.00
N LEU A 123 12.64 -2.42 11.88
CA LEU A 123 11.64 -1.79 12.75
C LEU A 123 10.29 -2.52 12.66
N ALA A 124 9.77 -2.72 11.45
CA ALA A 124 8.50 -3.42 11.23
C ALA A 124 8.49 -4.81 11.86
N TYR A 125 9.57 -5.58 11.64
CA TYR A 125 9.72 -6.90 12.23
C TYR A 125 9.71 -6.87 13.77
N SER A 126 10.43 -5.91 14.38
CA SER A 126 10.46 -5.74 15.83
C SER A 126 9.11 -5.39 16.46
N LEU A 127 8.21 -4.79 15.67
CA LEU A 127 6.87 -4.35 16.09
C LEU A 127 5.75 -5.33 15.71
N ASP A 128 6.08 -6.45 15.06
CA ASP A 128 5.12 -7.38 14.43
C ASP A 128 4.13 -6.64 13.49
N LEU A 129 4.66 -5.71 12.70
CA LEU A 129 3.91 -4.97 11.70
C LEU A 129 4.29 -5.44 10.29
N PRO A 130 3.34 -5.48 9.34
CA PRO A 130 3.66 -5.66 7.94
C PRO A 130 4.36 -4.41 7.36
N VAL A 131 5.03 -4.61 6.22
CA VAL A 131 5.59 -3.52 5.41
C VAL A 131 4.82 -3.32 4.12
N VAL A 132 4.62 -2.05 3.72
CA VAL A 132 4.03 -1.65 2.44
C VAL A 132 5.15 -1.15 1.54
N ILE A 133 5.39 -1.88 0.43
CA ILE A 133 6.58 -1.73 -0.40
C ILE A 133 6.28 -1.04 -1.72
N HIS A 134 6.91 0.11 -1.90
CA HIS A 134 7.11 0.77 -3.19
C HIS A 134 8.24 0.10 -3.97
N ASN A 135 8.03 -0.16 -5.26
CA ASN A 135 9.05 -0.74 -6.12
C ASN A 135 8.92 -0.23 -7.56
N ARG A 136 9.76 0.72 -7.94
CA ARG A 136 9.76 1.31 -9.28
C ARG A 136 11.14 1.25 -9.91
N GLU A 137 11.25 0.59 -11.09
CA GLU A 137 12.50 0.37 -11.83
C GLU A 137 13.61 -0.33 -11.01
N ALA A 138 13.26 -0.96 -9.85
CA ALA A 138 14.18 -1.59 -8.91
C ALA A 138 13.89 -3.09 -8.68
N HIS A 139 13.13 -3.73 -9.57
CA HIS A 139 12.56 -5.08 -9.38
C HIS A 139 13.59 -6.14 -8.99
N GLY A 140 14.78 -6.15 -9.62
CA GLY A 140 15.83 -7.14 -9.36
C GLY A 140 16.41 -7.01 -7.95
N ASP A 141 16.78 -5.79 -7.56
CA ASP A 141 17.35 -5.51 -6.25
C ASP A 141 16.31 -5.69 -5.15
N CYS A 142 15.08 -5.27 -5.40
CA CYS A 142 13.98 -5.45 -4.47
C CYS A 142 13.70 -6.93 -4.21
N LEU A 143 13.62 -7.75 -5.27
CA LEU A 143 13.45 -9.21 -5.12
C LEU A 143 14.62 -9.83 -4.34
N ASN A 144 15.86 -9.49 -4.70
CA ASN A 144 17.05 -10.00 -4.02
C ASN A 144 17.06 -9.62 -2.53
N PHE A 145 16.72 -8.36 -2.21
CA PHE A 145 16.63 -7.87 -0.83
C PHE A 145 15.62 -8.68 -0.02
N PHE A 146 14.39 -8.83 -0.52
CA PHE A 146 13.34 -9.57 0.18
C PHE A 146 13.58 -11.08 0.23
N GLN A 147 14.41 -11.64 -0.64
CA GLN A 147 14.81 -13.04 -0.56
C GLN A 147 15.90 -13.30 0.48
N ASN A 148 16.82 -12.35 0.70
CA ASN A 148 18.06 -12.64 1.41
C ASN A 148 18.29 -11.79 2.68
N GLU A 149 17.71 -10.58 2.76
CA GLU A 149 18.07 -9.59 3.80
C GLU A 149 17.01 -9.43 4.91
N VAL A 150 15.83 -10.05 4.76
CA VAL A 150 14.75 -9.91 5.74
C VAL A 150 14.28 -11.26 6.26
N PRO A 151 13.79 -11.35 7.52
CA PRO A 151 13.19 -12.55 8.07
C PRO A 151 12.01 -13.06 7.22
N LYS A 152 11.85 -14.39 7.14
CA LYS A 152 10.75 -15.00 6.38
C LYS A 152 9.37 -14.67 6.96
N GLU A 153 9.33 -14.42 8.25
CA GLU A 153 8.13 -14.13 9.03
C GLU A 153 7.62 -12.69 8.81
N LEU A 154 8.46 -11.81 8.24
CA LEU A 154 8.03 -10.44 7.93
C LEU A 154 6.90 -10.50 6.90
N LYS A 155 5.76 -9.91 7.26
CA LYS A 155 4.61 -9.76 6.36
C LYS A 155 4.88 -8.60 5.40
N VAL A 156 4.67 -8.84 4.11
CA VAL A 156 5.01 -7.87 3.07
C VAL A 156 3.88 -7.75 2.07
N VAL A 157 3.57 -6.52 1.66
CA VAL A 157 2.77 -6.23 0.48
C VAL A 157 3.55 -5.33 -0.47
N PHE A 158 3.65 -5.76 -1.72
CA PHE A 158 4.15 -4.93 -2.82
C PHE A 158 2.97 -4.16 -3.38
N HIS A 159 2.85 -2.88 -3.03
CA HIS A 159 1.76 -2.06 -3.54
C HIS A 159 1.94 -1.77 -5.03
N CYS A 160 0.87 -1.43 -5.71
CA CYS A 160 0.81 -1.10 -7.15
C CYS A 160 1.67 -2.03 -8.02
N TYR A 161 1.55 -3.35 -7.80
CA TYR A 161 2.46 -4.32 -8.38
C TYR A 161 2.58 -4.18 -9.90
N SER A 162 3.80 -3.99 -10.37
CA SER A 162 4.13 -3.79 -11.79
C SER A 162 5.19 -4.76 -12.33
N GLY A 163 5.65 -5.68 -11.48
CA GLY A 163 6.65 -6.70 -11.81
C GLY A 163 6.15 -7.77 -12.79
N SER A 164 7.01 -8.74 -13.10
CA SER A 164 6.66 -9.87 -13.97
C SER A 164 5.94 -10.98 -13.20
N LEU A 165 5.31 -11.91 -13.94
CA LEU A 165 4.70 -13.10 -13.33
C LEU A 165 5.76 -13.99 -12.66
N GLU A 166 6.97 -14.07 -13.21
CA GLU A 166 8.08 -14.81 -12.63
C GLU A 166 8.48 -14.24 -11.27
N MET A 167 8.64 -12.92 -11.17
CA MET A 167 8.90 -12.26 -9.89
C MET A 167 7.76 -12.49 -8.90
N ALA A 168 6.51 -12.36 -9.34
CA ALA A 168 5.35 -12.60 -8.50
C ALA A 168 5.36 -14.01 -7.89
N LYS A 169 5.68 -15.05 -8.69
CA LYS A 169 5.80 -16.43 -8.21
C LYS A 169 6.86 -16.59 -7.12
N GLU A 170 7.99 -15.89 -7.23
CA GLU A 170 9.02 -15.91 -6.17
C GLU A 170 8.53 -15.23 -4.87
N LEU A 171 7.80 -14.12 -4.99
CA LEU A 171 7.20 -13.42 -3.85
C LEU A 171 6.13 -14.28 -3.15
N TRP A 172 5.28 -14.97 -3.91
CA TRP A 172 4.25 -15.87 -3.36
C TRP A 172 4.82 -17.06 -2.60
N LYS A 173 5.99 -17.60 -3.00
CA LYS A 173 6.70 -18.66 -2.24
C LYS A 173 7.06 -18.22 -0.81
N ARG A 174 7.15 -16.91 -0.59
CA ARG A 174 7.40 -16.31 0.74
C ARG A 174 6.11 -15.88 1.45
N GLY A 175 4.94 -16.10 0.85
CA GLY A 175 3.66 -15.65 1.39
C GLY A 175 3.44 -14.14 1.28
N TYR A 176 4.16 -13.44 0.41
CA TYR A 176 4.04 -12.00 0.24
C TYR A 176 2.83 -11.64 -0.61
N TYR A 177 2.18 -10.55 -0.24
CA TYR A 177 0.98 -10.04 -0.89
C TYR A 177 1.34 -9.08 -2.03
N LEU A 178 0.45 -9.01 -3.02
CA LEU A 178 0.51 -8.02 -4.09
C LEU A 178 -0.70 -7.10 -4.02
N GLY A 179 -0.46 -5.77 -4.11
CA GLY A 179 -1.50 -4.75 -4.24
C GLY A 179 -1.87 -4.53 -5.70
N PHE A 180 -3.15 -4.54 -6.00
CA PHE A 180 -3.67 -4.23 -7.33
C PHE A 180 -4.58 -3.02 -7.28
N GLY A 181 -4.17 -1.96 -7.97
CA GLY A 181 -4.88 -0.68 -8.05
C GLY A 181 -5.45 -0.40 -9.44
N GLY A 182 -5.71 0.89 -9.70
CA GLY A 182 -6.32 1.38 -10.93
C GLY A 182 -5.59 0.96 -12.21
N THR A 183 -4.26 0.80 -12.14
CA THR A 183 -3.44 0.36 -13.27
C THR A 183 -3.83 -1.01 -13.84
N SER A 184 -4.43 -1.88 -13.01
CA SER A 184 -4.92 -3.19 -13.42
C SER A 184 -6.09 -3.11 -14.42
N THR A 185 -6.82 -1.98 -14.43
CA THR A 185 -7.95 -1.75 -15.32
C THR A 185 -7.55 -1.22 -16.70
N TYR A 186 -6.29 -0.76 -16.87
CA TYR A 186 -5.84 -0.11 -18.12
C TYR A 186 -5.73 -1.11 -19.26
N LYS A 187 -6.30 -0.78 -20.42
CA LYS A 187 -6.35 -1.68 -21.59
C LYS A 187 -4.97 -2.17 -22.04
N ASN A 188 -3.94 -1.33 -21.95
CA ASN A 188 -2.58 -1.64 -22.34
C ASN A 188 -1.76 -2.40 -21.27
N ASN A 189 -2.28 -2.56 -20.04
CA ASN A 189 -1.56 -3.22 -18.95
C ASN A 189 -1.93 -4.71 -18.85
N LYS A 190 -1.69 -5.46 -19.92
CA LYS A 190 -1.96 -6.91 -19.99
C LYS A 190 -1.15 -7.71 -18.96
N LYS A 191 0.11 -7.29 -18.73
CA LYS A 191 1.04 -7.94 -17.80
C LYS A 191 0.50 -7.99 -16.36
N VAL A 192 -0.01 -6.86 -15.85
CA VAL A 192 -0.60 -6.81 -14.51
C VAL A 192 -1.85 -7.70 -14.41
N ARG A 193 -2.70 -7.73 -15.44
CA ARG A 193 -3.86 -8.64 -15.45
C ARG A 193 -3.48 -10.11 -15.51
N GLU A 194 -2.40 -10.47 -16.19
CA GLU A 194 -1.86 -11.84 -16.19
C GLU A 194 -1.42 -12.25 -14.78
N VAL A 195 -0.70 -11.36 -14.08
CA VAL A 195 -0.31 -11.59 -12.68
C VAL A 195 -1.53 -11.70 -11.77
N LEU A 196 -2.51 -10.79 -11.89
CA LEU A 196 -3.75 -10.82 -11.12
C LEU A 196 -4.55 -12.12 -11.35
N ALA A 197 -4.62 -12.60 -12.60
CA ALA A 197 -5.30 -13.85 -12.93
C ALA A 197 -4.63 -15.07 -12.28
N ALA A 198 -3.30 -15.07 -12.19
CA ALA A 198 -2.50 -16.19 -11.66
C ALA A 198 -2.26 -16.13 -10.15
N CYS A 199 -2.54 -14.97 -9.50
CA CYS A 199 -2.25 -14.76 -8.09
C CYS A 199 -3.05 -15.73 -7.20
N PRO A 200 -2.43 -16.38 -6.19
CA PRO A 200 -3.18 -17.10 -5.16
C PRO A 200 -4.24 -16.20 -4.53
N GLU A 201 -5.43 -16.73 -4.32
CA GLU A 201 -6.58 -15.94 -3.90
C GLU A 201 -6.38 -15.25 -2.55
N GLU A 202 -5.57 -15.85 -1.69
CA GLU A 202 -5.25 -15.36 -0.35
C GLU A 202 -4.08 -14.36 -0.31
N LEU A 203 -3.36 -14.11 -1.43
CA LEU A 203 -2.11 -13.33 -1.45
C LEU A 203 -2.22 -12.03 -2.26
N PHE A 204 -3.39 -11.45 -2.38
CA PHE A 204 -3.51 -10.11 -2.93
C PHE A 204 -4.54 -9.25 -2.20
N VAL A 205 -4.36 -7.95 -2.31
CA VAL A 205 -5.24 -6.91 -1.77
C VAL A 205 -5.58 -5.91 -2.88
N LEU A 206 -6.61 -5.11 -2.65
CA LEU A 206 -7.03 -4.03 -3.54
C LEU A 206 -6.72 -2.68 -2.93
N GLU A 207 -6.39 -1.74 -3.81
CA GLU A 207 -5.99 -0.40 -3.43
C GLU A 207 -6.35 0.62 -4.50
N THR A 208 -6.16 1.91 -4.20
CA THR A 208 -6.31 2.97 -5.19
C THR A 208 -5.01 3.66 -5.55
N ASP A 209 -4.11 3.84 -4.61
CA ASP A 209 -2.97 4.75 -4.69
C ASP A 209 -3.45 6.21 -4.95
N CYS A 210 -4.62 6.55 -4.39
CA CYS A 210 -5.22 7.86 -4.59
C CYS A 210 -4.39 8.96 -3.88
N PRO A 211 -4.34 10.15 -4.48
CA PRO A 211 -5.11 10.70 -5.60
C PRO A 211 -4.61 10.34 -7.01
N TYR A 212 -3.64 9.43 -7.12
CA TYR A 212 -3.00 9.00 -8.36
C TYR A 212 -3.77 7.84 -9.03
N LEU A 213 -3.39 7.45 -10.23
CA LEU A 213 -3.67 6.19 -10.90
C LEU A 213 -5.15 5.78 -10.95
N ALA A 214 -6.10 6.74 -11.14
CA ALA A 214 -7.52 6.44 -11.20
C ALA A 214 -7.83 5.30 -12.20
N PRO A 215 -8.73 4.35 -11.84
CA PRO A 215 -9.11 3.25 -12.70
C PRO A 215 -9.93 3.72 -13.92
N GLU A 216 -10.00 2.91 -14.97
CA GLU A 216 -10.98 3.12 -16.02
C GLU A 216 -12.42 2.99 -15.46
N PRO A 217 -13.38 3.85 -15.87
CA PRO A 217 -13.28 4.88 -16.92
C PRO A 217 -12.82 6.26 -16.43
N PHE A 218 -12.27 6.38 -15.22
CA PHE A 218 -11.90 7.66 -14.60
C PHE A 218 -10.44 8.05 -14.82
N ARG A 219 -9.70 7.31 -15.63
CA ARG A 219 -8.28 7.59 -15.91
C ARG A 219 -8.07 9.05 -16.30
N GLY A 220 -7.05 9.69 -15.67
CA GLY A 220 -6.73 11.12 -15.86
C GLY A 220 -7.51 12.07 -14.96
N ARG A 221 -8.42 11.57 -14.11
CA ARG A 221 -9.09 12.34 -13.06
C ARG A 221 -8.40 12.10 -11.72
N ARG A 222 -8.70 12.92 -10.71
CA ARG A 222 -8.30 12.63 -9.32
C ARG A 222 -8.97 11.34 -8.86
N ASN A 223 -8.16 10.43 -8.36
CA ASN A 223 -8.61 9.19 -7.74
C ASN A 223 -9.08 9.43 -6.31
N ASP A 224 -9.91 8.54 -5.77
CA ASP A 224 -10.27 8.47 -4.35
C ASP A 224 -10.60 7.02 -3.94
N PRO A 225 -10.61 6.70 -2.63
CA PRO A 225 -10.77 5.31 -2.18
C PRO A 225 -12.05 4.62 -2.65
N SER A 226 -13.16 5.33 -2.92
CA SER A 226 -14.38 4.69 -3.42
C SER A 226 -14.21 4.07 -4.81
N LEU A 227 -13.21 4.50 -5.58
CA LEU A 227 -12.90 3.94 -6.90
C LEU A 227 -12.25 2.53 -6.82
N THR A 228 -11.91 2.03 -5.62
CA THR A 228 -11.57 0.62 -5.41
C THR A 228 -12.69 -0.32 -5.89
N GLU A 229 -13.94 0.17 -5.92
CA GLU A 229 -15.08 -0.56 -6.51
C GLU A 229 -14.79 -0.99 -7.96
N TYR A 230 -14.20 -0.11 -8.77
CA TYR A 230 -13.87 -0.40 -10.17
C TYR A 230 -12.68 -1.36 -10.29
N VAL A 231 -11.73 -1.26 -9.37
CA VAL A 231 -10.62 -2.23 -9.28
C VAL A 231 -11.16 -3.61 -8.93
N ALA A 232 -12.07 -3.71 -7.95
CA ALA A 232 -12.70 -4.97 -7.55
C ALA A 232 -13.54 -5.59 -8.68
N LYS A 233 -14.32 -4.78 -9.42
CA LYS A 233 -15.08 -5.23 -10.59
C LYS A 233 -14.15 -5.77 -11.69
N ASN A 234 -13.03 -5.10 -11.95
CA ASN A 234 -12.03 -5.58 -12.90
C ASN A 234 -11.37 -6.88 -12.41
N ALA A 235 -11.02 -6.97 -11.14
CA ALA A 235 -10.43 -8.19 -10.56
C ALA A 235 -11.41 -9.37 -10.66
N ALA A 236 -12.69 -9.15 -10.36
CA ALA A 236 -13.73 -10.16 -10.52
C ALA A 236 -13.85 -10.65 -11.98
N LEU A 237 -13.85 -9.72 -12.95
CA LEU A 237 -13.87 -10.04 -14.38
C LEU A 237 -12.65 -10.86 -14.80
N VAL A 238 -11.44 -10.44 -14.41
CA VAL A 238 -10.18 -11.11 -14.75
C VAL A 238 -10.11 -12.52 -14.17
N ARG A 239 -10.67 -12.73 -12.97
CA ARG A 239 -10.65 -14.01 -12.26
C ARG A 239 -11.89 -14.88 -12.51
N GLY A 240 -12.86 -14.39 -13.28
CA GLY A 240 -14.10 -15.13 -13.58
C GLY A 240 -15.01 -15.39 -12.36
N THR A 241 -15.05 -14.42 -11.43
CA THR A 241 -15.84 -14.51 -10.19
C THR A 241 -16.78 -13.32 -10.03
N SER A 242 -17.56 -13.25 -8.93
CA SER A 242 -18.45 -12.10 -8.65
C SER A 242 -17.70 -10.96 -7.93
N PHE A 243 -18.27 -9.76 -8.03
CA PHE A 243 -17.81 -8.59 -7.27
C PHE A 243 -17.88 -8.85 -5.76
N GLU A 244 -18.97 -9.44 -5.27
CA GLU A 244 -19.20 -9.71 -3.84
C GLU A 244 -18.12 -10.69 -3.30
N HIS A 245 -17.81 -11.72 -4.08
CA HIS A 245 -16.75 -12.66 -3.72
C HIS A 245 -15.40 -11.93 -3.65
N MET A 246 -15.09 -11.10 -4.64
CA MET A 246 -13.82 -10.34 -4.72
C MET A 246 -13.71 -9.34 -3.55
N ALA A 247 -14.77 -8.59 -3.26
CA ALA A 247 -14.82 -7.67 -2.13
C ALA A 247 -14.59 -8.40 -0.79
N ALA A 248 -15.31 -9.50 -0.56
CA ALA A 248 -15.20 -10.28 0.67
C ALA A 248 -13.80 -10.91 0.83
N GLN A 249 -13.26 -11.50 -0.24
CA GLN A 249 -11.95 -12.16 -0.19
C GLN A 249 -10.82 -11.17 0.05
N THR A 250 -10.79 -10.03 -0.68
CA THR A 250 -9.72 -9.04 -0.53
C THR A 250 -9.79 -8.28 0.79
N THR A 251 -11.00 -8.06 1.32
CA THR A 251 -11.20 -7.52 2.68
C THR A 251 -10.68 -8.49 3.74
N LYS A 252 -10.95 -9.80 3.61
CA LYS A 252 -10.38 -10.83 4.48
C LYS A 252 -8.85 -10.85 4.39
N ASN A 253 -8.29 -10.77 3.18
CA ASN A 253 -6.86 -10.72 2.96
C ASN A 253 -6.21 -9.51 3.64
N ALA A 254 -6.81 -8.32 3.47
CA ALA A 254 -6.33 -7.10 4.11
C ALA A 254 -6.32 -7.22 5.64
N ARG A 255 -7.38 -7.76 6.26
CA ARG A 255 -7.42 -7.98 7.71
C ARG A 255 -6.43 -9.06 8.18
N THR A 256 -6.09 -10.04 7.34
CA THR A 256 -5.07 -11.05 7.64
C THR A 256 -3.67 -10.45 7.60
N LEU A 257 -3.39 -9.62 6.59
CA LEU A 257 -2.12 -8.95 6.43
C LEU A 257 -1.91 -7.88 7.51
N PHE A 258 -2.87 -6.98 7.66
CA PHE A 258 -2.86 -5.88 8.63
C PHE A 258 -3.60 -6.30 9.90
N ASN A 259 -3.03 -7.25 10.63
CA ASN A 259 -3.67 -7.96 11.75
C ASN A 259 -4.05 -7.08 12.95
N LYS A 260 -3.55 -5.85 13.04
CA LYS A 260 -3.97 -4.84 14.05
C LYS A 260 -5.27 -4.12 13.68
N MET A 261 -5.79 -4.26 12.46
CA MET A 261 -7.11 -3.73 12.11
C MET A 261 -8.21 -4.49 12.86
N LYS A 262 -9.06 -3.74 13.57
CA LYS A 262 -10.20 -4.30 14.34
C LYS A 262 -11.47 -4.28 13.50
#